data_a066e256dba8a39383cca4a44faf457c
#
_entry.id   a066e256dba8a39383cca4a44faf457c
#
_cell.length_a   1.000
_cell.length_b   1.000
_cell.length_c   1.000
_cell.angle_alpha   90.00
_cell.angle_beta   90.00
_cell.angle_gamma   90.00
#
_symmetry.space_group_name_H-M   'P 1'
#
loop_
_entity.id
_entity.type
_entity.pdbx_description
1 polymer ?
#
loop_
_entity_poly.entity_id
_entity_poly.type
_entity_poly.pdbx_seq_one_letter_code
_entity_poly.pdbx_strand_id
1 'polypeptide(L)'
;MVPGNGELRAIFKTSAGDITVKLYEAECPRTVANFVALAMGKVEWTDPKTGQRTTRPLYSGTSFHRVIPDFMIQGGCPLGTGTGGPGWRFADEIHPKLRHTGPGILSMANAGRNTNGSQFFLCEVATPHLDGKHAVFGQAISGADLIAKIARAGNARTALNEVQIVRV
;
A
#
# COMPACT_ATOMS: atom_id res chain seq x y z
N MET A 1 12.87 4.51 11.68
CA MET A 1 12.27 5.04 10.44
C MET A 1 13.36 5.61 9.54
N VAL A 2 13.05 6.01 8.33
CA VAL A 2 14.01 6.56 7.37
C VAL A 2 14.54 7.92 7.88
N PRO A 3 15.85 8.07 8.06
CA PRO A 3 16.40 9.33 8.56
C PRO A 3 16.34 10.44 7.52
N GLY A 4 16.34 11.71 8.00
CA GLY A 4 16.33 12.90 7.16
C GLY A 4 15.14 13.80 7.44
N ASN A 5 15.18 15.00 6.85
CA ASN A 5 14.18 16.06 7.07
C ASN A 5 13.26 16.29 5.86
N GLY A 6 13.51 15.62 4.75
CA GLY A 6 12.72 15.79 3.55
C GLY A 6 11.39 15.03 3.60
N GLU A 7 10.57 15.25 2.58
CA GLU A 7 9.30 14.56 2.42
C GLU A 7 9.52 13.06 2.16
N LEU A 8 8.82 12.23 2.90
CA LEU A 8 8.91 10.78 2.74
C LEU A 8 7.99 10.34 1.61
N ARG A 9 8.54 9.59 0.67
CA ARG A 9 7.81 9.11 -0.51
C ARG A 9 8.03 7.64 -0.76
N ALA A 10 7.01 6.99 -1.31
CA ALA A 10 7.10 5.63 -1.83
C ALA A 10 6.95 5.67 -3.35
N ILE A 11 7.85 5.00 -4.05
CA ILE A 11 7.78 4.86 -5.50
C ILE A 11 7.39 3.42 -5.80
N PHE A 12 6.18 3.24 -6.31
CA PHE A 12 5.68 1.92 -6.70
C PHE A 12 6.16 1.63 -8.12
N LYS A 13 7.14 0.74 -8.24
CA LYS A 13 7.70 0.31 -9.53
C LYS A 13 6.84 -0.79 -10.10
N THR A 14 5.91 -0.44 -10.98
CA THR A 14 4.99 -1.40 -11.58
C THR A 14 5.34 -1.70 -13.03
N SER A 15 4.82 -2.80 -13.56
CA SER A 15 5.00 -3.13 -14.98
C SER A 15 4.28 -2.15 -15.92
N ALA A 16 3.40 -1.31 -15.39
CA ALA A 16 2.74 -0.25 -16.17
C ALA A 16 3.43 1.11 -16.05
N GLY A 17 4.41 1.25 -15.16
CA GLY A 17 5.14 2.50 -14.89
C GLY A 17 5.21 2.79 -13.40
N ASP A 18 5.80 3.93 -13.06
CA ASP A 18 6.03 4.34 -11.67
C ASP A 18 4.91 5.22 -11.14
N ILE A 19 4.47 4.92 -9.91
CA ILE A 19 3.54 5.75 -9.17
C ILE A 19 4.27 6.27 -7.93
N THR A 20 4.44 7.58 -7.82
CA THR A 20 5.11 8.20 -6.68
C THR A 20 4.07 8.74 -5.70
N VAL A 21 4.19 8.35 -4.44
CA VAL A 21 3.20 8.63 -3.40
C VAL A 21 3.89 9.32 -2.22
N LYS A 22 3.36 10.45 -1.79
CA LYS A 22 3.76 11.08 -0.54
C LYS A 22 3.16 10.28 0.62
N LEU A 23 3.97 9.96 1.63
CA LEU A 23 3.52 9.23 2.82
C LEU A 23 3.27 10.20 3.98
N TYR A 24 2.16 10.02 4.68
CA TYR A 24 1.75 10.88 5.79
C TYR A 24 2.31 10.36 7.12
N GLU A 25 3.64 10.44 7.28
CA GLU A 25 4.30 9.88 8.47
C GLU A 25 3.98 10.62 9.77
N ALA A 26 3.67 11.92 9.69
CA ALA A 26 3.31 12.70 10.88
C ALA A 26 1.91 12.35 11.38
N GLU A 27 0.96 12.15 10.46
CA GLU A 27 -0.44 11.86 10.77
C GLU A 27 -0.70 10.38 11.06
N CYS A 28 0.05 9.49 10.41
CA CYS A 28 -0.12 8.03 10.51
C CYS A 28 1.22 7.33 10.75
N PRO A 29 1.91 7.63 11.87
CA PRO A 29 3.26 7.14 12.10
C PRO A 29 3.37 5.61 12.14
N ARG A 30 2.41 4.91 12.72
CA ARG A 30 2.45 3.45 12.82
C ARG A 30 2.20 2.78 11.48
N THR A 31 1.21 3.25 10.76
CA THR A 31 0.85 2.71 9.45
C THR A 31 1.98 2.91 8.45
N VAL A 32 2.54 4.11 8.43
CA VAL A 32 3.68 4.43 7.55
C VAL A 32 4.91 3.62 7.95
N ALA A 33 5.21 3.50 9.26
CA ALA A 33 6.35 2.72 9.73
C ALA A 33 6.25 1.25 9.32
N ASN A 34 5.07 0.64 9.45
CA ASN A 34 4.82 -0.73 9.04
C ASN A 34 5.04 -0.90 7.53
N PHE A 35 4.45 -0.03 6.75
CA PHE A 35 4.57 -0.06 5.28
C PHE A 35 6.03 0.08 4.83
N VAL A 36 6.73 1.08 5.37
CA VAL A 36 8.14 1.36 5.03
C VAL A 36 9.05 0.20 5.43
N ALA A 37 8.88 -0.34 6.63
CA ALA A 37 9.70 -1.46 7.11
C ALA A 37 9.51 -2.70 6.24
N LEU A 38 8.29 -3.01 5.84
CA LEU A 38 8.01 -4.13 4.94
C LEU A 38 8.56 -3.88 3.53
N ALA A 39 8.43 -2.66 3.02
CA ALA A 39 8.93 -2.30 1.69
C ALA A 39 10.45 -2.39 1.60
N MET A 40 11.15 -2.01 2.66
CA MET A 40 12.62 -1.95 2.68
C MET A 40 13.29 -3.24 3.18
N GLY A 41 12.52 -4.20 3.69
CA GLY A 41 13.08 -5.38 4.31
C GLY A 41 13.77 -5.07 5.64
N LYS A 42 13.22 -4.12 6.41
CA LYS A 42 13.78 -3.70 7.70
C LYS A 42 13.06 -4.30 8.90
N VAL A 43 12.15 -5.21 8.67
CA VAL A 43 11.45 -5.94 9.70
C VAL A 43 11.33 -7.40 9.28
N GLU A 44 11.45 -8.29 10.27
CA GLU A 44 11.23 -9.71 10.03
C GLU A 44 9.73 -9.98 9.99
N TRP A 45 9.29 -10.73 8.98
CA TRP A 45 7.89 -11.12 8.80
C TRP A 45 7.81 -12.59 8.42
N THR A 46 6.64 -13.19 8.57
CA THR A 46 6.44 -14.60 8.24
C THR A 46 5.87 -14.73 6.84
N ASP A 47 6.60 -15.37 5.95
CA ASP A 47 6.16 -15.59 4.58
C ASP A 47 5.13 -16.74 4.57
N PRO A 48 3.86 -16.46 4.22
CA PRO A 48 2.83 -17.50 4.22
C PRO A 48 3.04 -18.58 3.16
N LYS A 49 3.88 -18.34 2.14
CA LYS A 49 4.21 -19.36 1.14
C LYS A 49 5.11 -20.45 1.69
N THR A 50 5.97 -20.11 2.63
CA THR A 50 6.98 -21.05 3.17
C THR A 50 6.75 -21.36 4.63
N GLY A 51 6.00 -20.52 5.35
CA GLY A 51 5.85 -20.60 6.80
C GLY A 51 7.08 -20.11 7.55
N GLN A 52 8.10 -19.63 6.86
CA GLN A 52 9.37 -19.20 7.45
C GLN A 52 9.43 -17.68 7.61
N ARG A 53 10.21 -17.26 8.60
CA ARG A 53 10.49 -15.84 8.83
C ARG A 53 11.56 -15.37 7.86
N THR A 54 11.41 -14.13 7.40
CA THR A 54 12.30 -13.53 6.39
C THR A 54 12.36 -12.02 6.58
N THR A 55 13.42 -11.41 6.08
CA THR A 55 13.57 -9.95 6.01
C THR A 55 13.56 -9.45 4.56
N ARG A 56 13.22 -10.29 3.59
CA ARG A 56 13.15 -9.80 2.20
C ARG A 56 12.06 -8.72 2.08
N PRO A 57 12.23 -7.72 1.19
CA PRO A 57 11.19 -6.73 0.93
C PRO A 57 9.88 -7.41 0.51
N LEU A 58 8.82 -7.24 1.31
CA LEU A 58 7.57 -7.97 1.13
C LEU A 58 6.92 -7.67 -0.22
N TYR A 59 6.94 -6.40 -0.63
CA TYR A 59 6.19 -5.98 -1.82
C TYR A 59 6.88 -6.34 -3.13
N SER A 60 8.17 -6.65 -3.09
CA SER A 60 8.94 -6.99 -4.30
C SER A 60 8.45 -8.29 -4.92
N GLY A 61 8.07 -8.23 -6.19
CA GLY A 61 7.61 -9.40 -6.93
C GLY A 61 6.15 -9.79 -6.65
N THR A 62 5.37 -8.94 -5.99
CA THR A 62 3.93 -9.13 -5.82
C THR A 62 3.17 -8.56 -7.02
N SER A 63 1.85 -8.63 -6.98
CA SER A 63 1.01 -8.09 -8.03
C SER A 63 -0.20 -7.38 -7.44
N PHE A 64 -0.86 -6.56 -8.26
CA PHE A 64 -2.16 -6.00 -7.91
C PHE A 64 -3.22 -7.09 -8.14
N HIS A 65 -3.49 -7.84 -7.09
CA HIS A 65 -4.32 -9.06 -7.16
C HIS A 65 -5.82 -8.78 -7.23
N ARG A 66 -6.26 -7.57 -6.91
CA ARG A 66 -7.67 -7.17 -6.98
C ARG A 66 -7.75 -5.76 -7.52
N VAL A 67 -8.26 -5.63 -8.74
CA VAL A 67 -8.42 -4.33 -9.39
C VAL A 67 -9.86 -4.18 -9.87
N ILE A 68 -10.45 -3.02 -9.58
CA ILE A 68 -11.85 -2.74 -9.95
C ILE A 68 -11.89 -1.36 -10.60
N PRO A 69 -12.20 -1.28 -11.92
CA PRO A 69 -12.33 0.01 -12.60
C PRO A 69 -13.37 0.89 -11.90
N ASP A 70 -13.09 2.19 -11.87
CA ASP A 70 -13.91 3.21 -11.22
C ASP A 70 -14.00 3.02 -9.70
N PHE A 71 -13.03 2.33 -9.11
CA PHE A 71 -12.93 2.13 -7.68
C PHE A 71 -11.48 2.21 -7.20
N MET A 72 -10.73 1.11 -7.27
CA MET A 72 -9.36 1.07 -6.72
C MET A 72 -8.54 -0.09 -7.30
N ILE A 73 -7.23 -0.06 -7.04
CA ILE A 73 -6.34 -1.19 -7.26
C ILE A 73 -5.74 -1.61 -5.92
N GLN A 74 -5.75 -2.89 -5.63
CA GLN A 74 -5.29 -3.44 -4.34
C GLN A 74 -4.11 -4.38 -4.55
N GLY A 75 -3.10 -4.24 -3.69
CA GLY A 75 -1.91 -5.07 -3.72
C GLY A 75 -1.35 -5.31 -2.32
N GLY A 76 -0.14 -5.82 -2.26
CA GLY A 76 0.56 -6.03 -0.99
C GLY A 76 0.26 -7.37 -0.32
N CYS A 77 -0.38 -8.31 -1.01
CA CYS A 77 -0.57 -9.66 -0.51
C CYS A 77 0.59 -10.56 -0.93
N PRO A 78 1.36 -11.11 0.01
CA PRO A 78 2.49 -11.98 -0.35
C PRO A 78 2.08 -13.28 -1.04
N LEU A 79 0.81 -13.70 -0.89
CA LEU A 79 0.25 -14.86 -1.62
C LEU A 79 -0.35 -14.49 -2.98
N GLY A 80 -0.62 -13.20 -3.22
CA GLY A 80 -1.30 -12.77 -4.43
C GLY A 80 -2.77 -13.15 -4.50
N THR A 81 -3.37 -13.54 -3.39
CA THR A 81 -4.76 -14.03 -3.33
C THR A 81 -5.71 -13.12 -2.56
N GLY A 82 -5.16 -12.16 -1.80
CA GLY A 82 -5.93 -11.31 -0.89
C GLY A 82 -6.06 -11.89 0.52
N THR A 83 -5.58 -13.11 0.75
CA THR A 83 -5.70 -13.79 2.05
C THR A 83 -4.40 -13.77 2.85
N GLY A 84 -3.29 -13.34 2.26
CA GLY A 84 -1.97 -13.33 2.90
C GLY A 84 -1.62 -12.00 3.54
N GLY A 85 -0.69 -12.05 4.49
CA GLY A 85 -0.15 -10.90 5.18
C GLY A 85 1.20 -11.21 5.79
N PRO A 86 1.74 -10.30 6.62
CA PRO A 86 3.09 -10.44 7.17
C PRO A 86 3.18 -11.33 8.42
N GLY A 87 2.06 -11.84 8.90
CA GLY A 87 2.02 -12.66 10.11
C GLY A 87 1.58 -11.91 11.36
N TRP A 88 1.16 -10.65 11.21
CA TRP A 88 0.59 -9.85 12.31
C TRP A 88 -0.52 -8.96 11.80
N ARG A 89 -1.27 -8.41 12.75
CA ARG A 89 -2.29 -7.39 12.50
C ARG A 89 -2.06 -6.22 13.45
N PHE A 90 -2.44 -5.02 13.03
CA PHE A 90 -2.35 -3.84 13.89
C PHE A 90 -3.59 -2.97 13.76
N ALA A 91 -3.77 -2.10 14.78
CA ALA A 91 -4.96 -1.27 14.91
C ALA A 91 -5.09 -0.23 13.80
N ASP A 92 -6.32 0.14 13.50
CA ASP A 92 -6.62 1.25 12.60
C ASP A 92 -6.05 2.56 13.16
N GLU A 93 -5.46 3.34 12.28
CA GLU A 93 -4.88 4.65 12.61
C GLU A 93 -5.56 5.69 11.74
N ILE A 94 -6.81 6.01 12.07
CA ILE A 94 -7.64 6.91 11.29
C ILE A 94 -7.38 8.34 11.73
N HIS A 95 -6.88 9.18 10.80
CA HIS A 95 -6.73 10.61 11.04
C HIS A 95 -7.93 11.35 10.48
N PRO A 96 -8.59 12.24 11.27
CA PRO A 96 -9.85 12.86 10.85
C PRO A 96 -9.73 13.77 9.63
N LYS A 97 -8.53 14.25 9.33
CA LYS A 97 -8.27 15.11 8.15
C LYS A 97 -7.92 14.30 6.90
N LEU A 98 -7.67 12.99 7.01
CA LEU A 98 -7.28 12.14 5.89
C LEU A 98 -8.46 11.29 5.45
N ARG A 99 -8.97 11.59 4.27
CA ARG A 99 -10.16 10.96 3.71
C ARG A 99 -9.91 10.49 2.29
N HIS A 100 -10.79 9.62 1.80
CA HIS A 100 -10.71 9.07 0.44
C HIS A 100 -11.34 10.06 -0.53
N THR A 101 -10.62 11.16 -0.81
CA THR A 101 -11.16 12.34 -1.51
C THR A 101 -11.07 12.29 -3.02
N GLY A 102 -10.28 11.38 -3.58
CA GLY A 102 -10.12 11.33 -5.02
C GLY A 102 -9.05 10.38 -5.49
N PRO A 103 -8.63 10.49 -6.76
CA PRO A 103 -7.61 9.62 -7.32
C PRO A 103 -6.26 9.71 -6.58
N GLY A 104 -5.58 8.58 -6.47
CA GLY A 104 -4.24 8.54 -5.91
C GLY A 104 -4.15 8.40 -4.41
N ILE A 105 -5.26 8.32 -3.70
CA ILE A 105 -5.26 8.08 -2.25
C ILE A 105 -4.73 6.67 -1.98
N LEU A 106 -3.72 6.59 -1.10
CA LEU A 106 -3.16 5.33 -0.60
C LEU A 106 -3.75 5.03 0.76
N SER A 107 -4.37 3.87 0.90
CA SER A 107 -5.10 3.48 2.11
C SER A 107 -4.86 2.01 2.42
N MET A 108 -5.06 1.63 3.68
CA MET A 108 -4.87 0.23 4.10
C MET A 108 -6.11 -0.61 3.80
N ALA A 109 -5.89 -1.73 3.11
CA ALA A 109 -6.90 -2.77 3.02
C ALA A 109 -7.01 -3.50 4.35
N ASN A 110 -8.20 -3.97 4.69
CA ASN A 110 -8.41 -4.73 5.91
C ASN A 110 -9.60 -5.70 5.77
N ALA A 111 -9.75 -6.58 6.73
CA ALA A 111 -10.86 -7.54 6.81
C ALA A 111 -11.83 -7.18 7.96
N GLY A 112 -11.93 -5.90 8.29
CA GLY A 112 -12.71 -5.37 9.38
C GLY A 112 -11.85 -4.53 10.31
N ARG A 113 -12.43 -4.13 11.44
CA ARG A 113 -11.76 -3.25 12.40
C ARG A 113 -10.47 -3.86 12.93
N ASN A 114 -9.39 -3.05 12.93
CA ASN A 114 -8.10 -3.42 13.54
C ASN A 114 -7.47 -4.69 12.96
N THR A 115 -7.57 -4.87 11.63
CA THR A 115 -7.00 -6.04 10.94
C THR A 115 -5.99 -5.66 9.86
N ASN A 116 -5.28 -4.56 10.04
CA ASN A 116 -4.27 -4.10 9.08
C ASN A 116 -3.05 -5.02 9.10
N GLY A 117 -2.51 -5.30 7.93
CA GLY A 117 -1.30 -6.11 7.78
C GLY A 117 -0.36 -5.50 6.75
N SER A 118 -0.30 -6.07 5.55
CA SER A 118 0.56 -5.57 4.48
C SER A 118 -0.22 -5.04 3.28
N GLN A 119 -1.48 -5.42 3.11
CA GLN A 119 -2.25 -5.06 1.93
C GLN A 119 -2.70 -3.60 1.96
N PHE A 120 -2.66 -2.98 0.81
CA PHE A 120 -3.03 -1.58 0.59
C PHE A 120 -3.85 -1.46 -0.68
N PHE A 121 -4.48 -0.29 -0.86
CA PHE A 121 -5.10 0.03 -2.14
C PHE A 121 -4.83 1.49 -2.53
N LEU A 122 -4.87 1.73 -3.82
CA LEU A 122 -4.77 3.06 -4.43
C LEU A 122 -6.10 3.36 -5.12
N CYS A 123 -6.71 4.47 -4.76
CA CYS A 123 -8.01 4.86 -5.30
C CYS A 123 -7.89 5.38 -6.73
N GLU A 124 -8.79 4.95 -7.60
CA GLU A 124 -8.96 5.55 -8.93
C GLU A 124 -9.87 6.78 -8.86
N VAL A 125 -10.83 6.75 -7.94
CA VAL A 125 -11.84 7.79 -7.76
C VAL A 125 -12.02 8.06 -6.26
N ALA A 126 -12.79 9.08 -5.91
CA ALA A 126 -13.19 9.28 -4.51
C ALA A 126 -14.01 8.09 -4.00
N THR A 127 -13.69 7.62 -2.80
CA THR A 127 -14.38 6.49 -2.18
C THR A 127 -14.81 6.86 -0.75
N PRO A 128 -15.70 7.87 -0.59
CA PRO A 128 -16.04 8.41 0.73
C PRO A 128 -16.70 7.39 1.67
N HIS A 129 -17.28 6.33 1.14
CA HIS A 129 -17.86 5.26 1.94
C HIS A 129 -16.81 4.47 2.76
N LEU A 130 -15.51 4.63 2.43
CA LEU A 130 -14.42 3.99 3.15
C LEU A 130 -13.84 4.86 4.27
N ASP A 131 -14.23 6.13 4.35
CA ASP A 131 -13.77 7.05 5.39
C ASP A 131 -14.12 6.51 6.79
N GLY A 132 -13.16 6.59 7.70
CA GLY A 132 -13.30 6.08 9.05
C GLY A 132 -13.16 4.57 9.20
N LYS A 133 -13.08 3.83 8.11
CA LYS A 133 -12.96 2.35 8.10
C LYS A 133 -11.60 1.87 7.63
N HIS A 134 -10.93 2.66 6.81
CA HIS A 134 -9.61 2.37 6.27
C HIS A 134 -8.69 3.55 6.51
N ALA A 135 -7.47 3.28 6.94
CA ALA A 135 -6.49 4.32 7.25
C ALA A 135 -5.83 4.84 5.99
N VAL A 136 -6.15 6.07 5.63
CA VAL A 136 -5.46 6.81 4.57
C VAL A 136 -4.08 7.20 5.09
N PHE A 137 -3.01 6.83 4.35
CA PHE A 137 -1.65 7.14 4.78
C PHE A 137 -0.75 7.70 3.67
N GLY A 138 -1.30 7.99 2.49
CA GLY A 138 -0.54 8.59 1.41
C GLY A 138 -1.40 9.17 0.31
N GLN A 139 -0.75 9.92 -0.58
CA GLN A 139 -1.36 10.56 -1.75
C GLN A 139 -0.39 10.54 -2.92
N ALA A 140 -0.81 10.03 -4.05
CA ALA A 140 0.00 10.05 -5.27
C ALA A 140 0.27 11.50 -5.71
N ILE A 141 1.53 11.79 -6.01
CA ILE A 141 1.98 13.08 -6.53
C ILE A 141 2.43 12.99 -7.98
N SER A 142 2.64 11.78 -8.50
CA SER A 142 2.84 11.54 -9.93
C SER A 142 2.44 10.11 -10.28
N GLY A 143 2.04 9.89 -11.52
CA GLY A 143 1.65 8.55 -12.00
C GLY A 143 0.24 8.12 -11.61
N ALA A 144 -0.59 9.00 -11.07
CA ALA A 144 -1.96 8.66 -10.66
C ALA A 144 -2.82 8.16 -11.83
N ASP A 145 -2.55 8.61 -13.04
CA ASP A 145 -3.22 8.16 -14.26
C ASP A 145 -2.98 6.66 -14.54
N LEU A 146 -1.88 6.10 -14.05
CA LEU A 146 -1.58 4.68 -14.19
C LEU A 146 -2.54 3.80 -13.39
N ILE A 147 -3.16 4.34 -12.34
CA ILE A 147 -4.12 3.59 -11.50
C ILE A 147 -5.29 3.13 -12.36
N ALA A 148 -5.85 4.03 -13.17
CA ALA A 148 -6.94 3.69 -14.09
C ALA A 148 -6.51 2.64 -15.11
N LYS A 149 -5.30 2.76 -15.63
CA LYS A 149 -4.73 1.79 -16.59
C LYS A 149 -4.60 0.41 -15.96
N ILE A 150 -4.07 0.34 -14.74
CA ILE A 150 -3.91 -0.93 -14.01
C ILE A 150 -5.27 -1.53 -13.69
N ALA A 151 -6.24 -0.71 -13.27
CA ALA A 151 -7.59 -1.18 -12.97
C ALA A 151 -8.25 -1.87 -14.16
N ARG A 152 -7.93 -1.44 -15.38
CA ARG A 152 -8.50 -1.99 -16.61
C ARG A 152 -7.69 -3.12 -17.23
N ALA A 153 -6.51 -3.40 -16.70
CA ALA A 153 -5.67 -4.51 -17.15
C ALA A 153 -6.11 -5.87 -16.62
N GLY A 154 -6.93 -5.89 -15.56
CA GLY A 154 -7.42 -7.12 -14.94
C GLY A 154 -6.55 -7.59 -13.77
N ASN A 155 -7.12 -8.48 -12.96
CA ASN A 155 -6.46 -9.00 -11.75
C ASN A 155 -5.19 -9.77 -12.08
N ALA A 156 -4.16 -9.57 -11.24
CA ALA A 156 -2.87 -10.26 -11.29
C ALA A 156 -2.07 -10.04 -12.58
N ARG A 157 -2.46 -9.09 -13.43
CA ARG A 157 -1.73 -8.78 -14.67
C ARG A 157 -0.62 -7.77 -14.49
N THR A 158 -0.78 -6.83 -13.54
CA THR A 158 0.22 -5.80 -13.29
C THR A 158 1.09 -6.22 -12.13
N ALA A 159 2.39 -6.37 -12.39
CA ALA A 159 3.36 -6.70 -11.38
C ALA A 159 3.78 -5.46 -10.60
N LEU A 160 4.00 -5.64 -9.31
CA LEU A 160 4.67 -4.67 -8.45
C LEU A 160 6.09 -5.21 -8.23
N ASN A 161 7.06 -4.62 -8.93
CA ASN A 161 8.43 -5.12 -8.92
C ASN A 161 9.12 -4.80 -7.60
N GLU A 162 8.89 -3.59 -7.10
CA GLU A 162 9.37 -3.14 -5.79
C GLU A 162 8.68 -1.84 -5.37
N VAL A 163 8.78 -1.53 -4.09
CA VAL A 163 8.41 -0.21 -3.56
C VAL A 163 9.69 0.43 -3.02
N GLN A 164 10.13 1.49 -3.65
CA GLN A 164 11.30 2.25 -3.20
C GLN A 164 10.87 3.34 -2.23
N ILE A 165 11.59 3.45 -1.13
CA ILE A 165 11.33 4.49 -0.13
C ILE A 165 12.44 5.52 -0.24
N VAL A 166 12.05 6.78 -0.44
CA VAL A 166 12.98 7.90 -0.59
C VAL A 166 12.55 9.07 0.26
N ARG A 167 13.50 9.93 0.57
CA ARG A 167 13.23 11.18 1.28
C ARG A 167 13.77 12.34 0.43
N VAL A 168 12.91 13.27 0.13
CA VAL A 168 13.21 14.37 -0.81
C VAL A 168 13.20 15.72 -0.10
#